data_e328de2ebb1680f3cfa0790f16a3f546
#
_entry.id   e328de2ebb1680f3cfa0790f16a3f546
#
_cell.length_a   1.000
_cell.length_b   1.000
_cell.length_c   1.000
_cell.angle_alpha   90.00
_cell.angle_beta   90.00
_cell.angle_gamma   90.00
#
_symmetry.space_group_name_H-M   'P 1'
#
loop_
_entity.id
_entity.type
_entity.pdbx_description
1 polymer ?
#
loop_
_entity_poly.entity_id
_entity_poly.type
_entity_poly.pdbx_seq_one_letter_code
_entity_poly.pdbx_strand_id
1 'polypeptide(L)' 'MKAFVLINTELGQEATVVKALGNVKGINDVHALYGIYDVIAEVEADSMDKVKEIVFNNIRRLESVKTTITLIT' A
#
# COMPACT_ATOMS: atom_id res chain seq x y z
N MET A 1 2.08 14.30 6.74
CA MET A 1 1.92 14.11 5.29
C MET A 1 1.24 12.78 5.02
N LYS A 2 0.28 12.80 4.15
CA LYS A 2 -0.56 11.66 3.87
C LYS A 2 -0.53 11.30 2.39
N ALA A 3 -0.55 10.01 2.09
CA ALA A 3 -0.60 9.51 0.73
C ALA A 3 -1.54 8.32 0.63
N PHE A 4 -2.08 8.10 -0.56
CA PHE A 4 -2.84 6.90 -0.85
C PHE A 4 -2.07 6.09 -1.87
N VAL A 5 -1.95 4.79 -1.62
CA VAL A 5 -1.24 3.89 -2.51
C VAL A 5 -2.24 2.91 -3.12
N LEU A 6 -2.35 2.94 -4.43
CA LEU A 6 -3.18 1.99 -5.18
C LEU A 6 -2.28 0.83 -5.60
N ILE A 7 -2.72 -0.38 -5.30
CA ILE A 7 -1.89 -1.57 -5.44
C ILE A 7 -2.57 -2.60 -6.33
N ASN A 8 -1.82 -3.13 -7.31
CA ASN A 8 -2.23 -4.32 -8.03
C ASN A 8 -1.47 -5.51 -7.46
N THR A 9 -2.21 -6.56 -7.14
CA THR A 9 -1.64 -7.78 -6.55
C THR A 9 -1.62 -8.92 -7.56
N GLU A 10 -0.86 -9.96 -7.23
CA GLU A 10 -0.98 -11.22 -7.94
C GLU A 10 -2.39 -11.78 -7.75
N LEU A 11 -2.85 -12.55 -8.70
CA LEU A 11 -4.21 -13.08 -8.70
C LEU A 11 -4.51 -13.82 -7.39
N GLY A 12 -5.60 -13.43 -6.75
CA GLY A 12 -6.04 -14.08 -5.52
C GLY A 12 -5.29 -13.67 -4.26
N GLN A 13 -4.40 -12.69 -4.35
CA GLN A 13 -3.55 -12.31 -3.21
C GLN A 13 -3.97 -11.02 -2.51
N GLU A 14 -5.16 -10.51 -2.81
CA GLU A 14 -5.65 -9.25 -2.22
C GLU A 14 -5.70 -9.35 -0.69
N ALA A 15 -6.28 -10.42 -0.16
CA ALA A 15 -6.40 -10.60 1.28
C ALA A 15 -5.04 -10.74 1.95
N THR A 16 -4.10 -11.41 1.30
CA THR A 16 -2.73 -11.56 1.80
C THR A 16 -2.07 -10.21 1.96
N VAL A 17 -2.20 -9.34 0.95
CA VAL A 17 -1.62 -8.00 0.98
C VAL A 17 -2.28 -7.14 2.05
N VAL A 18 -3.61 -7.15 2.13
CA VAL A 18 -4.34 -6.38 3.15
C VAL A 18 -3.87 -6.77 4.54
N LYS A 19 -3.74 -8.08 4.79
CA LYS A 19 -3.29 -8.57 6.09
C LYS A 19 -1.85 -8.15 6.39
N ALA A 20 -0.97 -8.28 5.41
CA ALA A 20 0.44 -7.91 5.59
C ALA A 20 0.61 -6.44 5.92
N LEU A 21 -0.15 -5.57 5.24
CA LEU A 21 -0.03 -4.13 5.42
C LEU A 21 -0.73 -3.62 6.68
N GLY A 22 -1.70 -4.35 7.19
CA GLY A 22 -2.47 -3.92 8.35
C GLY A 22 -1.66 -3.78 9.64
N ASN A 23 -0.48 -4.38 9.69
CA ASN A 23 0.38 -4.33 10.88
C ASN A 23 1.59 -3.41 10.71
N VAL A 24 1.67 -2.67 9.62
CA VAL A 24 2.83 -1.81 9.36
C VAL A 24 2.61 -0.43 9.97
N LYS A 25 3.57 0.03 10.76
CA LYS A 25 3.53 1.37 11.32
C LYS A 25 3.58 2.40 10.18
N GLY A 26 2.68 3.36 10.23
CA GLY A 26 2.58 4.38 9.19
C GLY A 26 1.57 4.06 8.10
N ILE A 27 1.04 2.83 8.08
CA ILE A 27 -0.05 2.46 7.19
C ILE A 27 -1.31 2.37 8.04
N ASN A 28 -2.25 3.31 7.82
CA ASN A 28 -3.40 3.46 8.69
C ASN A 28 -4.61 2.63 8.27
N ASP A 29 -4.99 2.73 7.00
CA ASP A 29 -6.16 2.04 6.49
C ASP A 29 -5.77 1.25 5.25
N VAL A 30 -6.24 0.02 5.17
CA VAL A 30 -6.00 -0.84 4.02
C VAL A 30 -7.31 -1.51 3.66
N HIS A 31 -7.70 -1.40 2.39
CA HIS A 31 -8.96 -1.98 1.91
C HIS A 31 -8.76 -2.69 0.59
N ALA A 32 -9.42 -3.83 0.43
CA ALA A 32 -9.53 -4.48 -0.87
C ALA A 32 -10.52 -3.70 -1.73
N LEU A 33 -10.24 -3.64 -3.03
CA LEU A 33 -11.06 -2.92 -4.00
C LEU A 33 -11.51 -3.87 -5.10
N TYR A 34 -12.59 -3.49 -5.76
CA TYR A 34 -13.06 -4.17 -6.96
C TYR A 34 -12.90 -3.22 -8.15
N GLY A 35 -12.11 -3.61 -9.14
CA GLY A 35 -11.90 -2.80 -10.32
C GLY A 35 -10.49 -2.89 -10.83
N ILE A 36 -9.96 -1.78 -11.33
CA ILE A 36 -8.63 -1.74 -11.93
C ILE A 36 -7.53 -2.03 -10.91
N TYR A 37 -7.72 -1.55 -9.68
CA TYR A 37 -6.76 -1.79 -8.59
C TYR A 37 -7.36 -2.73 -7.57
N ASP A 38 -6.51 -3.51 -6.92
CA ASP A 38 -6.93 -4.56 -6.00
C ASP A 38 -6.97 -4.13 -4.55
N VAL A 39 -6.10 -3.19 -4.17
CA VAL A 39 -5.97 -2.75 -2.77
C VAL A 39 -5.65 -1.26 -2.74
N ILE A 40 -6.19 -0.56 -1.74
CA ILE A 40 -5.81 0.81 -1.43
C ILE A 40 -5.28 0.87 0.00
N ALA A 41 -4.18 1.57 0.20
CA ALA A 41 -3.59 1.77 1.53
C ALA A 41 -3.36 3.25 1.78
N GLU A 42 -3.67 3.72 2.99
CA GLU A 42 -3.36 5.07 3.41
C GLU A 42 -2.05 5.05 4.17
N VAL A 43 -1.10 5.85 3.72
CA VAL A 43 0.22 5.97 4.35
C VAL A 43 0.37 7.37 4.92
N GLU A 44 0.80 7.46 6.18
CA GLU A 44 1.01 8.73 6.84
C GLU A 44 2.37 8.77 7.53
N ALA A 45 3.11 9.85 7.31
CA ALA A 45 4.43 10.03 7.90
C ALA A 45 4.75 11.53 7.96
N ASP A 46 5.86 11.87 8.64
CA ASP A 46 6.25 13.26 8.85
C ASP A 46 6.71 13.97 7.60
N SER A 47 7.22 13.23 6.61
CA SER A 47 7.78 13.81 5.41
C SER A 47 7.51 12.94 4.19
N MET A 48 7.70 13.54 3.00
CA MET A 48 7.59 12.81 1.73
C MET A 48 8.61 11.67 1.67
N ASP A 49 9.82 11.92 2.15
CA ASP A 49 10.87 10.89 2.13
C ASP A 49 10.48 9.69 2.97
N LYS A 50 9.85 9.93 4.10
CA LYS A 50 9.36 8.84 4.96
C LYS A 50 8.22 8.08 4.30
N VAL A 51 7.32 8.77 3.63
CA VAL A 51 6.24 8.11 2.88
C VAL A 51 6.84 7.19 1.82
N LYS A 52 7.79 7.69 1.04
CA LYS A 52 8.45 6.89 0.01
C LYS A 52 9.15 5.68 0.60
N GLU A 53 9.80 5.85 1.75
CA GLU A 53 10.49 4.76 2.43
C GLU A 53 9.52 3.67 2.87
N ILE A 54 8.37 4.06 3.45
CA ILE A 54 7.35 3.10 3.87
C ILE A 54 6.82 2.34 2.65
N VAL A 55 6.52 3.04 1.57
CA VAL A 55 6.02 2.39 0.35
C VAL A 55 7.05 1.40 -0.20
N PHE A 56 8.29 1.83 -0.31
CA PHE A 56 9.34 1.00 -0.89
C PHE A 56 9.63 -0.23 -0.02
N ASN A 57 9.80 -0.02 1.28
CA ASN A 57 10.24 -1.09 2.18
C ASN A 57 9.13 -2.04 2.58
N ASN A 58 7.89 -1.58 2.64
CA ASN A 58 6.79 -2.37 3.20
C ASN A 58 5.73 -2.79 2.20
N ILE A 59 5.58 -2.06 1.10
CA ILE A 59 4.57 -2.39 0.10
C ILE A 59 5.23 -3.02 -1.13
N ARG A 60 6.16 -2.32 -1.75
CA ARG A 60 6.75 -2.79 -3.00
C ARG A 60 7.61 -4.03 -2.85
N ARG A 61 8.05 -4.33 -1.63
CA ARG A 61 8.84 -5.53 -1.37
C ARG A 61 8.02 -6.80 -1.23
N LEU A 62 6.71 -6.69 -1.08
CA LEU A 62 5.87 -7.88 -0.98
C LEU A 62 5.81 -8.59 -2.32
N GLU A 63 6.06 -9.90 -2.31
CA GLU A 63 6.05 -10.71 -3.53
C GLU A 63 4.69 -10.67 -4.22
N SER A 64 3.63 -10.55 -3.43
CA SER A 64 2.26 -10.54 -3.96
C SER A 64 1.88 -9.22 -4.61
N VAL A 65 2.71 -8.19 -4.50
CA VAL A 65 2.45 -6.87 -5.08
C VAL A 65 3.09 -6.79 -6.46
N LYS A 66 2.28 -6.49 -7.48
CA LYS A 66 2.75 -6.34 -8.85
C LYS A 66 3.15 -4.92 -9.16
N THR A 67 2.23 -3.99 -8.97
CA THR A 67 2.48 -2.58 -9.26
C THR A 67 1.84 -1.70 -8.20
N THR A 68 2.37 -0.50 -8.05
CA THR A 68 1.83 0.50 -7.12
C THR A 68 1.80 1.87 -7.77
N ILE A 69 0.80 2.67 -7.38
CA ILE A 69 0.73 4.09 -7.72
C ILE A 69 0.51 4.84 -6.42
N THR A 70 1.36 5.80 -6.14
CA THR A 70 1.26 6.61 -4.92
C THR A 70 0.70 7.99 -5.26
N LEU A 71 -0.39 8.34 -4.60
CA LEU A 71 -1.05 9.65 -4.75
C LEU A 71 -0.81 10.43 -3.47
N ILE A 72 -0.12 11.56 -3.61
CA ILE A 72 0.20 12.43 -2.47
C ILE A 72 -0.91 13.47 -2.33
N THR A 73 -1.39 13.65 -1.12
CA THR A 73 -2.43 14.66 -0.83
C THR A 73 -1.84 15.92 -0.21
#